data_280f14e520723fd904842c7cf26302af
#
_entry.id   280f14e520723fd904842c7cf26302af
#
_cell.length_a   1.000
_cell.length_b   1.000
_cell.length_c   1.000
_cell.angle_alpha   90.00
_cell.angle_beta   90.00
_cell.angle_gamma   90.00
#
_symmetry.space_group_name_H-M   'P 1'
#
loop_
_entity.id
_entity.type
_entity.pdbx_description
1 polymer ?
#
loop_
_entity_poly.entity_id
_entity_poly.type
_entity_poly.pdbx_seq_one_letter_code
_entity_poly.pdbx_strand_id
1 'polypeptide(L)'
;MWSMEGMNERLKAAAAKLLLTEDCFYLYDEAGIRSRARALTRSFPSAKILYSLKANPFLPVARVMKEEGFGADAASAAEVRLAVSLGMMKEEIQYSAPGKRAKDIRETLELATLVADSAGEIARIEEAAKGKGIHVSIGLRIHPSFGFAGGRGEPSKFGIDEEEAITLLNDWHFPHLSPAGIHVHLKSQELSEEALALYYENVLLMAERLGRTEAMELSFVNLGSGIEIPMDPEDEEMDLALLEKAFAALAGPFHDRFLKARLFLESGRYAPGPSGFYVTKALDRKVSEGKVFLITAGTMHGFLRPALARLVEKYDETGHPALCEPLFSGARAFPISTLREGNPETVTITGNLCTAADIIAEDITLPRLAEGDGIVIGNAGAYAATLSPFAFSSLERPKEFLLKETGDLEGV
;
A
#
# COMPACT_ATOMS: atom_id res chain seq x y z
N MET A 1 -19.92 -7.00 -6.45
CA MET A 1 -20.69 -5.73 -6.56
C MET A 1 -20.01 -4.74 -5.63
N TRP A 2 -19.20 -3.85 -6.19
CA TRP A 2 -18.50 -2.80 -5.43
C TRP A 2 -19.57 -1.90 -4.83
N SER A 3 -19.90 -2.13 -3.55
CA SER A 3 -20.88 -1.29 -2.90
C SER A 3 -20.18 0.02 -2.56
N MET A 4 -20.52 1.08 -3.28
CA MET A 4 -20.36 2.47 -2.81
C MET A 4 -21.22 2.70 -1.55
N GLU A 5 -21.55 1.64 -0.83
CA GLU A 5 -22.16 1.75 0.48
C GLU A 5 -21.16 2.44 1.38
N GLY A 6 -21.45 3.67 1.66
CA GLY A 6 -20.76 4.47 2.65
C GLY A 6 -20.68 3.71 3.98
N MET A 7 -20.14 4.33 4.98
CA MET A 7 -20.10 3.78 6.34
C MET A 7 -21.39 3.07 6.73
N ASN A 8 -21.28 1.87 7.29
CA ASN A 8 -22.43 1.23 7.96
C ASN A 8 -22.85 2.04 9.20
N GLU A 9 -23.99 1.72 9.77
CA GLU A 9 -24.56 2.48 10.91
C GLU A 9 -23.63 2.52 12.13
N ARG A 10 -22.83 1.48 12.36
CA ARG A 10 -21.84 1.44 13.44
C ARG A 10 -20.72 2.45 13.22
N LEU A 11 -20.22 2.54 12.00
CA LEU A 11 -19.18 3.50 11.60
C LEU A 11 -19.72 4.93 11.61
N LYS A 12 -20.95 5.15 11.12
CA LYS A 12 -21.62 6.46 11.18
C LYS A 12 -21.78 6.96 12.62
N ALA A 13 -22.20 6.08 13.53
CA ALA A 13 -22.34 6.42 14.94
C ALA A 13 -20.98 6.78 15.58
N ALA A 14 -19.93 6.02 15.28
CA ALA A 14 -18.58 6.31 15.74
C ALA A 14 -18.04 7.63 15.17
N ALA A 15 -18.23 7.89 13.88
CA ALA A 15 -17.84 9.13 13.24
C ALA A 15 -18.59 10.34 13.81
N ALA A 16 -19.90 10.24 14.03
CA ALA A 16 -20.70 11.29 14.66
C ALA A 16 -20.23 11.61 16.09
N LYS A 17 -19.84 10.58 16.85
CA LYS A 17 -19.27 10.77 18.20
C LYS A 17 -17.91 11.49 18.16
N LEU A 18 -17.03 11.10 17.23
CA LEU A 18 -15.72 11.74 17.07
C LEU A 18 -15.84 13.19 16.61
N LEU A 19 -16.80 13.53 15.76
CA LEU A 19 -17.04 14.91 15.32
C LEU A 19 -17.43 15.88 16.47
N LEU A 20 -17.77 15.40 17.65
CA LEU A 20 -17.98 16.25 18.81
C LEU A 20 -16.67 16.84 19.37
N THR A 21 -15.54 16.20 19.11
CA THR A 21 -14.22 16.58 19.64
C THR A 21 -13.17 16.82 18.58
N GLU A 22 -13.33 16.25 17.40
CA GLU A 22 -12.39 16.33 16.29
C GLU A 22 -13.02 17.04 15.10
N ASP A 23 -12.24 17.84 14.38
CA ASP A 23 -12.72 18.55 13.20
C ASP A 23 -12.45 17.77 11.90
N CYS A 24 -11.36 16.99 11.87
CA CYS A 24 -11.09 16.02 10.82
C CYS A 24 -10.25 14.86 11.37
N PHE A 25 -10.48 13.66 10.85
CA PHE A 25 -9.81 12.44 11.32
C PHE A 25 -9.92 11.30 10.31
N TYR A 26 -9.09 10.28 10.50
CA TYR A 26 -9.23 8.98 9.86
C TYR A 26 -9.97 8.00 10.78
N LEU A 27 -10.88 7.23 10.21
CA LEU A 27 -11.59 6.16 10.91
C LEU A 27 -11.44 4.86 10.12
N TYR A 28 -10.85 3.85 10.75
CA TYR A 28 -10.63 2.53 10.15
C TYR A 28 -11.59 1.50 10.75
N ASP A 29 -12.16 0.61 9.94
CA ASP A 29 -13.04 -0.48 10.35
C ASP A 29 -12.25 -1.79 10.54
N GLU A 30 -12.06 -2.21 11.76
CA GLU A 30 -11.37 -3.48 12.06
C GLU A 30 -12.03 -4.67 11.37
N ALA A 31 -13.36 -4.76 11.39
CA ALA A 31 -14.09 -5.87 10.79
C ALA A 31 -13.88 -5.96 9.27
N GLY A 32 -13.92 -4.82 8.59
CA GLY A 32 -13.65 -4.72 7.16
C GLY A 32 -12.21 -5.14 6.82
N ILE A 33 -11.22 -4.64 7.58
CA ILE A 33 -9.80 -5.00 7.41
C ILE A 33 -9.62 -6.51 7.58
N ARG A 34 -10.13 -7.10 8.68
CA ARG A 34 -10.01 -8.54 8.95
C ARG A 34 -10.66 -9.39 7.87
N SER A 35 -11.86 -9.03 7.43
CA SER A 35 -12.58 -9.75 6.38
C SER A 35 -11.76 -9.86 5.10
N ARG A 36 -11.22 -8.73 4.64
CA ARG A 36 -10.41 -8.68 3.40
C ARG A 36 -9.04 -9.33 3.59
N ALA A 37 -8.39 -9.16 4.73
CA ALA A 37 -7.13 -9.83 5.04
C ALA A 37 -7.28 -11.36 5.00
N ARG A 38 -8.36 -11.88 5.61
CA ARG A 38 -8.69 -13.32 5.58
C ARG A 38 -9.01 -13.83 4.17
N ALA A 39 -9.64 -13.00 3.32
CA ALA A 39 -9.87 -13.37 1.94
C ALA A 39 -8.54 -13.64 1.21
N LEU A 40 -7.57 -12.72 1.31
CA LEU A 40 -6.24 -12.91 0.73
C LEU A 40 -5.51 -14.14 1.28
N THR A 41 -5.45 -14.32 2.60
CA THR A 41 -4.72 -15.45 3.20
C THR A 41 -5.33 -16.79 2.82
N ARG A 42 -6.64 -16.86 2.60
CA ARG A 42 -7.31 -18.09 2.13
C ARG A 42 -7.03 -18.37 0.66
N SER A 43 -6.96 -17.34 -0.16
CA SER A 43 -6.71 -17.50 -1.60
C SER A 43 -5.26 -17.86 -1.94
N PHE A 44 -4.32 -17.62 -1.02
CA PHE A 44 -2.89 -17.94 -1.26
C PHE A 44 -2.29 -18.80 -0.14
N PRO A 45 -2.80 -20.04 0.09
CA PRO A 45 -2.35 -20.89 1.21
C PRO A 45 -0.89 -21.35 1.05
N SER A 46 -0.34 -21.34 -0.15
CA SER A 46 1.04 -21.72 -0.46
C SER A 46 2.02 -20.52 -0.44
N ALA A 47 1.54 -19.31 -0.12
CA ALA A 47 2.38 -18.12 -0.01
C ALA A 47 2.16 -17.42 1.34
N LYS A 48 3.22 -16.80 1.86
CA LYS A 48 3.12 -15.87 2.99
C LYS A 48 2.86 -14.46 2.44
N ILE A 49 1.83 -13.80 2.93
CA ILE A 49 1.55 -12.43 2.52
C ILE A 49 2.26 -11.47 3.47
N LEU A 50 2.93 -10.46 2.91
CA LEU A 50 3.55 -9.36 3.63
C LEU A 50 2.67 -8.12 3.52
N TYR A 51 2.43 -7.48 4.64
CA TYR A 51 1.76 -6.19 4.67
C TYR A 51 2.74 -5.06 4.37
N SER A 52 2.50 -4.31 3.30
CA SER A 52 3.32 -3.14 2.96
C SER A 52 3.00 -1.99 3.91
N LEU A 53 3.82 -1.83 4.96
CA LEU A 53 3.61 -0.86 6.04
C LEU A 53 3.51 0.58 5.56
N LYS A 54 4.20 0.92 4.45
CA LYS A 54 4.11 2.24 3.77
C LYS A 54 2.69 2.64 3.38
N ALA A 55 1.79 1.68 3.20
CA ALA A 55 0.40 1.96 2.86
C ALA A 55 -0.37 2.57 4.04
N ASN A 56 -0.22 1.98 5.22
CA ASN A 56 -0.77 2.51 6.48
C ASN A 56 0.00 1.93 7.68
N PRO A 57 0.94 2.70 8.26
CA PRO A 57 1.74 2.28 9.42
C PRO A 57 1.03 2.54 10.76
N PHE A 58 -0.24 2.94 10.79
CA PHE A 58 -0.97 3.14 12.03
C PHE A 58 -0.96 1.85 12.86
N LEU A 59 -0.40 1.91 14.07
CA LEU A 59 -0.09 0.73 14.88
C LEU A 59 -1.29 -0.22 15.06
N PRO A 60 -2.53 0.26 15.35
CA PRO A 60 -3.70 -0.60 15.44
C PRO A 60 -4.01 -1.35 14.13
N VAL A 61 -3.90 -0.70 12.98
CA VAL A 61 -4.11 -1.35 11.66
C VAL A 61 -3.03 -2.40 11.39
N ALA A 62 -1.76 -2.06 11.59
CA ALA A 62 -0.64 -2.98 11.39
C ALA A 62 -0.74 -4.20 12.31
N ARG A 63 -1.24 -4.02 13.56
CA ARG A 63 -1.52 -5.10 14.50
C ARG A 63 -2.60 -6.05 13.98
N VAL A 64 -3.69 -5.53 13.46
CA VAL A 64 -4.76 -6.34 12.85
C VAL A 64 -4.21 -7.17 11.71
N MET A 65 -3.42 -6.59 10.81
CA MET A 65 -2.78 -7.32 9.71
C MET A 65 -1.87 -8.44 10.24
N LYS A 66 -1.05 -8.19 11.25
CA LYS A 66 -0.20 -9.21 11.89
C LYS A 66 -1.04 -10.34 12.51
N GLU A 67 -2.14 -10.02 13.19
CA GLU A 67 -3.04 -11.00 13.80
C GLU A 67 -3.74 -11.87 12.75
N GLU A 68 -4.00 -11.35 11.56
CA GLU A 68 -4.52 -12.12 10.42
C GLU A 68 -3.42 -12.88 9.64
N GLY A 69 -2.21 -12.97 10.22
CA GLY A 69 -1.15 -13.82 9.73
C GLY A 69 -0.21 -13.18 8.71
N PHE A 70 -0.27 -11.87 8.48
CA PHE A 70 0.66 -11.19 7.58
C PHE A 70 2.05 -11.01 8.24
N GLY A 71 3.11 -11.10 7.41
CA GLY A 71 4.41 -10.53 7.72
C GLY A 71 4.46 -9.05 7.36
N ALA A 72 5.64 -8.46 7.29
CA ALA A 72 5.85 -7.06 6.93
C ALA A 72 6.76 -6.87 5.71
N ASP A 73 6.31 -6.08 4.73
CA ASP A 73 7.15 -5.40 3.75
C ASP A 73 7.43 -4.00 4.29
N ALA A 74 8.69 -3.75 4.63
CA ALA A 74 9.16 -2.49 5.20
C ALA A 74 9.95 -1.68 4.15
N ALA A 75 9.66 -0.40 4.06
CA ALA A 75 10.33 0.55 3.19
C ALA A 75 11.32 1.46 3.93
N SER A 76 11.48 1.30 5.23
CA SER A 76 12.40 2.08 6.06
C SER A 76 12.78 1.34 7.34
N ALA A 77 13.89 1.77 7.97
CA ALA A 77 14.26 1.25 9.30
C ALA A 77 13.19 1.55 10.37
N ALA A 78 12.43 2.61 10.22
CA ALA A 78 11.30 2.92 11.11
C ALA A 78 10.18 1.88 11.00
N GLU A 79 9.86 1.45 9.78
CA GLU A 79 8.88 0.39 9.56
C GLU A 79 9.37 -0.98 10.03
N VAL A 80 10.67 -1.28 9.90
CA VAL A 80 11.25 -2.49 10.51
C VAL A 80 11.07 -2.46 12.04
N ARG A 81 11.36 -1.33 12.70
CA ARG A 81 11.13 -1.18 14.15
C ARG A 81 9.66 -1.34 14.52
N LEU A 82 8.75 -0.81 13.71
CA LEU A 82 7.31 -0.98 13.91
C LEU A 82 6.92 -2.46 13.86
N ALA A 83 7.38 -3.21 12.84
CA ALA A 83 7.12 -4.64 12.73
C ALA A 83 7.68 -5.43 13.93
N VAL A 84 8.91 -5.12 14.36
CA VAL A 84 9.52 -5.72 15.57
C VAL A 84 8.71 -5.39 16.83
N SER A 85 8.20 -4.16 16.97
CA SER A 85 7.38 -3.77 18.13
C SER A 85 6.04 -4.52 18.19
N LEU A 86 5.57 -5.01 17.05
CA LEU A 86 4.42 -5.90 16.95
C LEU A 86 4.76 -7.38 17.26
N GLY A 87 6.02 -7.69 17.56
CA GLY A 87 6.49 -9.05 17.85
C GLY A 87 6.66 -9.91 16.60
N MET A 88 6.89 -9.32 15.42
CA MET A 88 7.26 -10.07 14.22
C MET A 88 8.72 -10.51 14.31
N MET A 89 9.00 -11.73 13.85
CA MET A 89 10.34 -12.28 13.79
C MET A 89 11.06 -11.83 12.51
N LYS A 90 12.38 -11.92 12.49
CA LYS A 90 13.23 -11.52 11.35
C LYS A 90 12.75 -12.08 10.01
N GLU A 91 12.36 -13.36 10.00
CA GLU A 91 11.94 -14.10 8.81
C GLU A 91 10.54 -13.68 8.31
N GLU A 92 9.80 -12.89 9.10
CA GLU A 92 8.51 -12.32 8.74
C GLU A 92 8.62 -10.90 8.22
N ILE A 93 9.81 -10.28 8.29
CA ILE A 93 10.04 -8.89 7.91
C ILE A 93 11.01 -8.86 6.72
N GLN A 94 10.59 -8.29 5.59
CA GLN A 94 11.48 -7.98 4.47
C GLN A 94 11.67 -6.46 4.37
N TYR A 95 12.91 -6.02 4.20
CA TYR A 95 13.24 -4.62 3.98
C TYR A 95 13.74 -4.43 2.56
N SER A 96 12.86 -3.99 1.64
CA SER A 96 13.04 -4.04 0.19
C SER A 96 13.25 -2.68 -0.49
N ALA A 97 13.27 -1.56 0.27
CA ALA A 97 13.43 -0.22 -0.31
C ALA A 97 14.80 -0.01 -0.98
N PRO A 98 14.88 0.78 -2.06
CA PRO A 98 16.14 1.17 -2.68
C PRO A 98 16.93 2.15 -1.82
N GLY A 99 18.26 2.17 -1.98
CA GLY A 99 19.11 3.19 -1.39
C GLY A 99 19.19 3.16 0.13
N LYS A 100 19.17 2.00 0.77
CA LYS A 100 19.34 1.85 2.22
C LYS A 100 20.65 2.48 2.67
N ARG A 101 20.60 3.36 3.65
CA ARG A 101 21.80 4.01 4.21
C ARG A 101 22.57 3.01 5.08
N ALA A 102 23.89 3.16 5.14
CA ALA A 102 24.74 2.31 6.00
C ALA A 102 24.27 2.28 7.47
N LYS A 103 23.70 3.37 7.98
CA LYS A 103 23.10 3.42 9.31
C LYS A 103 21.89 2.48 9.41
N ASP A 104 20.98 2.56 8.44
CA ASP A 104 19.75 1.76 8.43
C ASP A 104 20.05 0.27 8.28
N ILE A 105 21.03 -0.08 7.42
CA ILE A 105 21.53 -1.45 7.27
C ILE A 105 22.08 -1.99 8.60
N ARG A 106 22.99 -1.26 9.26
CA ARG A 106 23.56 -1.70 10.55
C ARG A 106 22.53 -1.90 11.64
N GLU A 107 21.48 -1.07 11.64
CA GLU A 107 20.39 -1.16 12.61
C GLU A 107 19.48 -2.37 12.34
N THR A 108 19.19 -2.67 11.06
CA THR A 108 18.15 -3.64 10.69
C THR A 108 18.66 -5.02 10.27
N LEU A 109 19.99 -5.19 10.14
CA LEU A 109 20.63 -6.40 9.63
C LEU A 109 20.23 -7.69 10.38
N GLU A 110 19.95 -7.58 11.67
CA GLU A 110 19.56 -8.71 12.53
C GLU A 110 18.04 -8.75 12.79
N LEU A 111 17.33 -7.70 12.38
CA LEU A 111 15.90 -7.51 12.66
C LEU A 111 14.98 -7.87 11.47
N ALA A 112 15.53 -7.86 10.25
CA ALA A 112 14.77 -8.12 9.03
C ALA A 112 15.62 -8.87 8.00
N THR A 113 14.96 -9.53 7.06
CA THR A 113 15.59 -10.02 5.84
C THR A 113 15.83 -8.82 4.92
N LEU A 114 17.09 -8.41 4.74
CA LEU A 114 17.41 -7.32 3.81
C LEU A 114 17.34 -7.81 2.37
N VAL A 115 16.63 -7.06 1.53
CA VAL A 115 16.58 -7.28 0.09
C VAL A 115 17.40 -6.17 -0.57
N ALA A 116 18.56 -6.53 -1.10
CA ALA A 116 19.47 -5.60 -1.74
C ALA A 116 18.96 -5.15 -3.11
N ASP A 117 18.98 -3.84 -3.34
CA ASP A 117 18.44 -3.20 -4.54
C ASP A 117 19.52 -2.92 -5.61
N SER A 118 20.79 -3.06 -5.28
CA SER A 118 21.94 -2.83 -6.17
C SER A 118 23.20 -3.53 -5.69
N ALA A 119 24.18 -3.73 -6.59
CA ALA A 119 25.51 -4.27 -6.24
C ALA A 119 26.22 -3.39 -5.17
N GLY A 120 26.09 -2.06 -5.25
CA GLY A 120 26.63 -1.16 -4.23
C GLY A 120 25.96 -1.30 -2.88
N GLU A 121 24.70 -1.73 -2.84
CA GLU A 121 24.01 -2.01 -1.58
C GLU A 121 24.47 -3.34 -0.98
N ILE A 122 24.70 -4.36 -1.80
CA ILE A 122 25.29 -5.63 -1.35
C ILE A 122 26.63 -5.38 -0.66
N ALA A 123 27.52 -4.56 -1.27
CA ALA A 123 28.80 -4.20 -0.66
C ALA A 123 28.64 -3.50 0.71
N ARG A 124 27.64 -2.63 0.87
CA ARG A 124 27.34 -1.98 2.16
C ARG A 124 26.82 -2.96 3.21
N ILE A 125 26.03 -3.95 2.80
CA ILE A 125 25.52 -5.01 3.69
C ILE A 125 26.69 -5.92 4.11
N GLU A 126 27.56 -6.31 3.18
CA GLU A 126 28.79 -7.06 3.47
C GLU A 126 29.67 -6.35 4.52
N GLU A 127 29.93 -5.04 4.34
CA GLU A 127 30.70 -4.26 5.30
C GLU A 127 30.06 -4.25 6.69
N ALA A 128 28.73 -4.14 6.76
CA ALA A 128 28.01 -4.15 8.03
C ALA A 128 28.05 -5.53 8.70
N ALA A 129 27.89 -6.62 7.93
CA ALA A 129 27.98 -7.99 8.42
C ALA A 129 29.38 -8.32 8.91
N LYS A 130 30.42 -7.97 8.14
CA LYS A 130 31.82 -8.08 8.51
C LYS A 130 32.12 -7.32 9.79
N GLY A 131 31.64 -6.07 9.90
CA GLY A 131 31.89 -5.24 11.10
C GLY A 131 31.27 -5.80 12.39
N LYS A 132 30.22 -6.62 12.26
CA LYS A 132 29.59 -7.36 13.37
C LYS A 132 30.14 -8.77 13.55
N GLY A 133 30.95 -9.28 12.62
CA GLY A 133 31.47 -10.65 12.64
C GLY A 133 30.38 -11.71 12.47
N ILE A 134 29.34 -11.43 11.70
CA ILE A 134 28.21 -12.34 11.45
C ILE A 134 28.07 -12.67 9.96
N HIS A 135 27.44 -13.79 9.67
CA HIS A 135 27.04 -14.18 8.32
C HIS A 135 25.53 -14.00 8.15
N VAL A 136 25.09 -13.42 7.02
CA VAL A 136 23.70 -13.03 6.81
C VAL A 136 23.18 -13.51 5.45
N SER A 137 22.00 -14.12 5.44
CA SER A 137 21.26 -14.40 4.22
C SER A 137 20.49 -13.15 3.78
N ILE A 138 20.59 -12.82 2.49
CA ILE A 138 19.94 -11.64 1.90
C ILE A 138 19.09 -12.03 0.69
N GLY A 139 18.10 -11.21 0.39
CA GLY A 139 17.40 -11.22 -0.92
C GLY A 139 18.09 -10.26 -1.90
N LEU A 140 17.85 -10.51 -3.18
CA LEU A 140 18.22 -9.59 -4.27
C LEU A 140 16.92 -9.11 -4.93
N ARG A 141 16.75 -7.79 -5.05
CA ARG A 141 15.70 -7.23 -5.88
C ARG A 141 16.16 -7.25 -7.31
N ILE A 142 15.40 -7.91 -8.16
CA ILE A 142 15.71 -8.06 -9.56
C ILE A 142 14.82 -7.13 -10.39
N HIS A 143 15.45 -6.42 -11.32
CA HIS A 143 14.77 -5.75 -12.41
C HIS A 143 14.75 -6.70 -13.61
N PRO A 144 13.59 -7.33 -13.91
CA PRO A 144 13.53 -8.35 -14.93
C PRO A 144 13.60 -7.77 -16.34
N SER A 145 14.02 -8.60 -17.30
CA SER A 145 14.08 -8.25 -18.71
C SER A 145 12.70 -8.14 -19.38
N PHE A 146 11.64 -8.56 -18.68
CA PHE A 146 10.25 -8.52 -19.15
C PHE A 146 9.42 -7.44 -18.44
N GLY A 147 8.40 -6.92 -19.15
CA GLY A 147 7.38 -6.04 -18.58
C GLY A 147 6.27 -6.78 -17.87
N PHE A 148 5.47 -6.09 -17.06
CA PHE A 148 4.39 -6.69 -16.25
C PHE A 148 3.36 -7.46 -17.12
N ALA A 149 2.89 -6.85 -18.19
CA ALA A 149 1.94 -7.46 -19.15
C ALA A 149 2.64 -8.23 -20.29
N GLY A 150 3.90 -8.63 -20.08
CA GLY A 150 4.75 -9.21 -21.12
C GLY A 150 5.52 -8.16 -21.92
N GLY A 151 6.27 -8.61 -22.96
CA GLY A 151 7.14 -7.73 -23.72
C GLY A 151 8.45 -7.39 -22.98
N ARG A 152 9.15 -6.34 -23.40
CA ARG A 152 10.43 -5.91 -22.81
C ARG A 152 10.21 -5.03 -21.60
N GLY A 153 11.02 -5.23 -20.55
CA GLY A 153 11.08 -4.34 -19.40
C GLY A 153 11.59 -2.93 -19.77
N GLU A 154 11.17 -1.94 -19.01
CA GLU A 154 11.61 -0.55 -19.17
C GLU A 154 12.65 -0.20 -18.10
N PRO A 155 13.56 0.75 -18.36
CA PRO A 155 14.53 1.20 -17.35
C PRO A 155 13.87 1.61 -16.03
N SER A 156 14.44 1.17 -14.92
CA SER A 156 13.91 1.44 -13.59
C SER A 156 15.03 1.85 -12.62
N LYS A 157 14.67 2.63 -11.59
CA LYS A 157 15.56 2.89 -10.45
C LYS A 157 15.61 1.73 -9.47
N PHE A 158 14.79 0.70 -9.67
CA PHE A 158 14.60 -0.40 -8.73
C PHE A 158 15.23 -1.68 -9.26
N GLY A 159 16.03 -2.32 -8.39
CA GLY A 159 16.55 -3.65 -8.62
C GLY A 159 17.80 -3.70 -9.50
N ILE A 160 18.43 -4.86 -9.48
CA ILE A 160 19.59 -5.22 -10.29
C ILE A 160 19.06 -5.85 -11.58
N ASP A 161 19.53 -5.41 -12.74
CA ASP A 161 19.15 -6.01 -14.02
C ASP A 161 19.41 -7.53 -14.03
N GLU A 162 18.52 -8.32 -14.61
CA GLU A 162 18.56 -9.78 -14.57
C GLU A 162 19.91 -10.35 -15.00
N GLU A 163 20.48 -9.86 -16.12
CA GLU A 163 21.78 -10.31 -16.63
C GLU A 163 22.94 -9.93 -15.72
N GLU A 164 22.90 -8.74 -15.11
CA GLU A 164 23.87 -8.30 -14.11
C GLU A 164 23.78 -9.17 -12.86
N ALA A 165 22.58 -9.51 -12.41
CA ALA A 165 22.37 -10.39 -11.27
C ALA A 165 22.91 -11.81 -11.50
N ILE A 166 22.73 -12.37 -12.71
CA ILE A 166 23.31 -13.69 -13.10
C ILE A 166 24.83 -13.63 -13.05
N THR A 167 25.42 -12.57 -13.62
CA THR A 167 26.88 -12.39 -13.59
C THR A 167 27.41 -12.29 -12.19
N LEU A 168 26.77 -11.46 -11.35
CA LEU A 168 27.14 -11.26 -9.95
C LEU A 168 27.03 -12.55 -9.12
N LEU A 169 26.00 -13.35 -9.35
CA LEU A 169 25.80 -14.62 -8.63
C LEU A 169 26.79 -15.71 -9.06
N ASN A 170 27.31 -15.70 -10.27
CA ASN A 170 28.34 -16.62 -10.72
C ASN A 170 29.76 -16.18 -10.29
N ASP A 171 29.96 -14.90 -9.96
CA ASP A 171 31.22 -14.34 -9.43
C ASP A 171 31.02 -13.75 -8.03
N TRP A 172 30.37 -14.51 -7.14
CA TRP A 172 30.04 -14.07 -5.81
C TRP A 172 31.26 -14.00 -4.89
N HIS A 173 31.60 -12.81 -4.41
CA HIS A 173 32.79 -12.56 -3.61
C HIS A 173 32.51 -11.85 -2.28
N PHE A 174 31.33 -12.05 -1.71
CA PHE A 174 30.92 -11.48 -0.42
C PHE A 174 30.87 -12.57 0.67
N PRO A 175 31.98 -12.78 1.41
CA PRO A 175 32.15 -13.93 2.31
C PRO A 175 31.23 -13.91 3.55
N HIS A 176 30.64 -12.77 3.90
CA HIS A 176 29.72 -12.66 5.03
C HIS A 176 28.25 -12.67 4.59
N LEU A 177 27.97 -12.84 3.30
CA LEU A 177 26.61 -12.88 2.75
C LEU A 177 26.34 -14.15 1.96
N SER A 178 25.10 -14.67 2.09
CA SER A 178 24.53 -15.68 1.20
C SER A 178 23.35 -15.09 0.44
N PRO A 179 23.34 -15.08 -0.89
CA PRO A 179 22.17 -14.75 -1.68
C PRO A 179 21.15 -15.88 -1.53
N ALA A 180 20.04 -15.61 -0.85
CA ALA A 180 19.08 -16.63 -0.44
C ALA A 180 17.65 -16.40 -1.01
N GLY A 181 17.43 -15.29 -1.69
CA GLY A 181 16.09 -15.02 -2.22
C GLY A 181 16.05 -13.98 -3.31
N ILE A 182 14.94 -13.96 -3.99
CA ILE A 182 14.64 -13.05 -5.09
C ILE A 182 13.39 -12.26 -4.75
N HIS A 183 13.40 -10.98 -5.08
CA HIS A 183 12.26 -10.08 -4.96
C HIS A 183 12.04 -9.36 -6.29
N VAL A 184 10.79 -9.31 -6.74
CA VAL A 184 10.38 -8.54 -7.92
C VAL A 184 9.12 -7.76 -7.60
N HIS A 185 9.08 -6.50 -8.01
CA HIS A 185 7.86 -5.70 -7.94
C HIS A 185 7.84 -4.72 -9.12
N LEU A 186 6.98 -4.96 -10.10
CA LEU A 186 6.89 -4.15 -11.31
C LEU A 186 5.70 -3.21 -11.34
N LYS A 187 4.56 -3.62 -10.79
CA LYS A 187 3.32 -2.86 -10.86
C LYS A 187 2.53 -2.97 -9.56
N SER A 188 1.92 -1.89 -9.14
CA SER A 188 0.84 -1.83 -8.17
C SER A 188 -0.47 -1.60 -8.92
N GLN A 189 -1.62 -1.91 -8.36
CA GLN A 189 -2.92 -1.58 -8.92
C GLN A 189 -3.25 -2.34 -10.22
N GLU A 190 -3.30 -3.68 -10.12
CA GLU A 190 -3.78 -4.55 -11.19
C GLU A 190 -5.08 -5.24 -10.76
N LEU A 191 -6.06 -5.25 -11.65
CA LEU A 191 -7.36 -5.90 -11.44
C LEU A 191 -7.54 -7.14 -12.33
N SER A 192 -6.66 -7.37 -13.34
CA SER A 192 -6.73 -8.53 -14.21
C SER A 192 -6.00 -9.74 -13.61
N GLU A 193 -6.74 -10.80 -13.35
CA GLU A 193 -6.22 -12.09 -12.88
C GLU A 193 -5.25 -12.70 -13.87
N GLU A 194 -5.54 -12.59 -15.18
CA GLU A 194 -4.69 -13.12 -16.24
C GLU A 194 -3.35 -12.39 -16.29
N ALA A 195 -3.36 -11.06 -16.15
CA ALA A 195 -2.12 -10.26 -16.14
C ALA A 195 -1.26 -10.59 -14.93
N LEU A 196 -1.88 -10.76 -13.74
CA LEU A 196 -1.17 -11.20 -12.54
C LEU A 196 -0.62 -12.63 -12.67
N ALA A 197 -1.40 -13.55 -13.21
CA ALA A 197 -0.96 -14.93 -13.41
C ALA A 197 0.25 -14.99 -14.36
N LEU A 198 0.21 -14.28 -15.47
CA LEU A 198 1.34 -14.17 -16.42
C LEU A 198 2.57 -13.54 -15.75
N TYR A 199 2.38 -12.50 -14.96
CA TYR A 199 3.46 -11.88 -14.21
C TYR A 199 4.10 -12.86 -13.22
N TYR A 200 3.31 -13.58 -12.44
CA TYR A 200 3.82 -14.57 -11.48
C TYR A 200 4.56 -15.70 -12.17
N GLU A 201 4.04 -16.20 -13.30
CA GLU A 201 4.73 -17.23 -14.13
C GLU A 201 6.12 -16.75 -14.56
N ASN A 202 6.20 -15.56 -15.13
CA ASN A 202 7.47 -14.98 -15.60
C ASN A 202 8.47 -14.78 -14.45
N VAL A 203 8.02 -14.31 -13.28
CA VAL A 203 8.88 -14.16 -12.10
C VAL A 203 9.39 -15.52 -11.61
N LEU A 204 8.54 -16.55 -11.54
CA LEU A 204 8.96 -17.89 -11.12
C LEU A 204 9.95 -18.51 -12.10
N LEU A 205 9.73 -18.37 -13.40
CA LEU A 205 10.68 -18.83 -14.45
C LEU A 205 12.03 -18.12 -14.34
N MET A 206 12.05 -16.82 -14.06
CA MET A 206 13.28 -16.07 -13.80
C MET A 206 13.95 -16.57 -12.51
N ALA A 207 13.19 -16.76 -11.44
CA ALA A 207 13.70 -17.28 -10.18
C ALA A 207 14.34 -18.66 -10.33
N GLU A 208 13.81 -19.52 -11.21
CA GLU A 208 14.43 -20.81 -11.54
C GLU A 208 15.78 -20.65 -12.25
N ARG A 209 15.92 -19.68 -13.16
CA ARG A 209 17.20 -19.39 -13.81
C ARG A 209 18.25 -18.91 -12.82
N LEU A 210 17.89 -17.94 -11.99
CA LEU A 210 18.77 -17.38 -10.96
C LEU A 210 19.10 -18.39 -9.87
N GLY A 211 18.15 -19.25 -9.49
CA GLY A 211 18.33 -20.31 -8.49
C GLY A 211 19.27 -21.45 -8.93
N ARG A 212 19.71 -21.47 -10.22
CA ARG A 212 20.71 -22.43 -10.73
C ARG A 212 22.13 -21.87 -10.81
N THR A 213 22.32 -20.60 -10.42
CA THR A 213 23.66 -20.00 -10.35
C THR A 213 24.44 -20.54 -9.15
N GLU A 214 25.77 -20.43 -9.18
CA GLU A 214 26.65 -21.10 -8.21
C GLU A 214 26.43 -20.63 -6.77
N ALA A 215 26.19 -19.33 -6.56
CA ALA A 215 26.09 -18.76 -5.21
C ALA A 215 24.67 -18.78 -4.64
N MET A 216 23.62 -18.90 -5.46
CA MET A 216 22.24 -18.78 -5.01
C MET A 216 21.75 -20.02 -4.28
N GLU A 217 21.46 -19.88 -3.00
CA GLU A 217 20.75 -20.89 -2.22
C GLU A 217 19.28 -20.45 -2.04
N LEU A 218 18.44 -20.67 -3.07
CA LEU A 218 17.10 -20.13 -3.14
C LEU A 218 16.20 -20.67 -2.03
N SER A 219 15.92 -19.84 -1.05
CA SER A 219 15.07 -20.10 0.11
C SER A 219 13.74 -19.32 0.10
N PHE A 220 13.64 -18.29 -0.75
CA PHE A 220 12.40 -17.58 -0.97
C PHE A 220 12.34 -16.86 -2.32
N VAL A 221 11.11 -16.67 -2.80
CA VAL A 221 10.78 -15.76 -3.91
C VAL A 221 9.65 -14.84 -3.46
N ASN A 222 9.90 -13.54 -3.47
CA ASN A 222 8.89 -12.52 -3.27
C ASN A 222 8.42 -11.99 -4.63
N LEU A 223 7.17 -12.28 -4.95
CA LEU A 223 6.52 -11.91 -6.22
C LEU A 223 6.02 -10.46 -6.23
N GLY A 224 6.27 -9.71 -5.16
CA GLY A 224 5.81 -8.35 -5.02
C GLY A 224 4.31 -8.23 -4.80
N SER A 225 3.80 -7.06 -5.12
CA SER A 225 2.39 -6.71 -5.05
C SER A 225 1.76 -6.78 -6.46
N GLY A 226 0.55 -6.29 -6.56
CA GLY A 226 -0.22 -6.16 -7.80
C GLY A 226 -1.70 -6.24 -7.53
N ILE A 227 -2.11 -7.04 -6.55
CA ILE A 227 -3.52 -7.22 -6.19
C ILE A 227 -4.10 -5.90 -5.69
N GLU A 228 -5.09 -5.39 -6.42
CA GLU A 228 -5.70 -4.09 -6.16
C GLU A 228 -7.20 -4.20 -5.82
N ILE A 229 -7.76 -3.07 -5.48
CA ILE A 229 -9.20 -2.83 -5.31
C ILE A 229 -9.72 -1.98 -6.46
N PRO A 230 -11.00 -2.05 -6.81
CA PRO A 230 -11.62 -1.09 -7.72
C PRO A 230 -11.39 0.34 -7.24
N MET A 231 -10.89 1.19 -8.14
CA MET A 231 -10.63 2.60 -7.88
C MET A 231 -11.53 3.50 -8.74
N ASP A 232 -12.33 2.92 -9.63
CA ASP A 232 -13.40 3.56 -10.37
C ASP A 232 -14.69 2.78 -10.18
N PRO A 233 -15.87 3.44 -10.15
CA PRO A 233 -17.16 2.75 -10.06
C PRO A 233 -17.47 1.77 -11.21
N GLU A 234 -16.75 1.89 -12.32
CA GLU A 234 -16.88 0.99 -13.49
C GLU A 234 -15.92 -0.20 -13.41
N ASP A 235 -14.95 -0.19 -12.47
CA ASP A 235 -14.04 -1.31 -12.25
C ASP A 235 -14.79 -2.51 -11.64
N GLU A 236 -14.44 -3.71 -12.08
CA GLU A 236 -14.89 -4.94 -11.46
C GLU A 236 -13.91 -5.37 -10.36
N GLU A 237 -14.44 -5.91 -9.27
CA GLU A 237 -13.59 -6.48 -8.21
C GLU A 237 -12.94 -7.78 -8.73
N MET A 238 -11.65 -7.94 -8.46
CA MET A 238 -10.88 -9.11 -8.83
C MET A 238 -11.50 -10.42 -8.31
N ASP A 239 -11.62 -11.42 -9.15
CA ASP A 239 -12.01 -12.77 -8.75
C ASP A 239 -10.82 -13.50 -8.12
N LEU A 240 -10.74 -13.40 -6.79
CA LEU A 240 -9.68 -14.06 -6.02
C LEU A 240 -9.69 -15.59 -6.20
N ALA A 241 -10.84 -16.23 -6.48
CA ALA A 241 -10.88 -17.67 -6.68
C ALA A 241 -10.28 -18.08 -8.02
N LEU A 242 -10.45 -17.26 -9.05
CA LEU A 242 -9.79 -17.45 -10.34
C LEU A 242 -8.27 -17.27 -10.22
N LEU A 243 -7.84 -16.22 -9.54
CA LEU A 243 -6.42 -15.95 -9.30
C LEU A 243 -5.77 -17.03 -8.41
N GLU A 244 -6.46 -17.50 -7.36
CA GLU A 244 -6.03 -18.62 -6.51
C GLU A 244 -5.72 -19.87 -7.34
N LYS A 245 -6.65 -20.25 -8.22
CA LYS A 245 -6.49 -21.41 -9.10
C LYS A 245 -5.28 -21.27 -10.03
N ALA A 246 -5.11 -20.10 -10.64
CA ALA A 246 -3.96 -19.81 -11.49
C ALA A 246 -2.65 -19.86 -10.69
N PHE A 247 -2.62 -19.22 -9.51
CA PHE A 247 -1.44 -19.23 -8.65
C PHE A 247 -1.07 -20.64 -8.17
N ALA A 248 -2.03 -21.45 -7.76
CA ALA A 248 -1.79 -22.82 -7.30
C ALA A 248 -1.18 -23.70 -8.42
N ALA A 249 -1.63 -23.50 -9.66
CA ALA A 249 -1.07 -24.20 -10.83
C ALA A 249 0.40 -23.85 -11.12
N LEU A 250 0.85 -22.67 -10.74
CA LEU A 250 2.25 -22.21 -10.86
C LEU A 250 3.09 -22.61 -9.64
N ALA A 251 2.56 -22.41 -8.44
CA ALA A 251 3.26 -22.66 -7.18
C ALA A 251 3.59 -24.13 -6.94
N GLY A 252 2.69 -25.07 -7.31
CA GLY A 252 2.91 -26.50 -7.15
C GLY A 252 4.17 -26.99 -7.86
N PRO A 253 4.27 -26.88 -9.19
CA PRO A 253 5.47 -27.28 -9.94
C PRO A 253 6.75 -26.55 -9.54
N PHE A 254 6.64 -25.30 -9.07
CA PHE A 254 7.79 -24.56 -8.53
C PHE A 254 8.29 -25.19 -7.23
N HIS A 255 7.41 -25.49 -6.28
CA HIS A 255 7.77 -26.16 -5.04
C HIS A 255 8.34 -27.56 -5.23
N ASP A 256 7.89 -28.31 -6.23
CA ASP A 256 8.46 -29.62 -6.56
C ASP A 256 9.95 -29.53 -6.95
N ARG A 257 10.36 -28.41 -7.54
CA ARG A 257 11.76 -28.15 -7.97
C ARG A 257 12.59 -27.46 -6.90
N PHE A 258 11.97 -26.59 -6.12
CA PHE A 258 12.61 -25.79 -5.06
C PHE A 258 11.91 -26.00 -3.71
N LEU A 259 12.03 -27.20 -3.17
CA LEU A 259 11.32 -27.65 -1.96
C LEU A 259 11.48 -26.75 -0.73
N LYS A 260 12.60 -26.01 -0.65
CA LYS A 260 12.87 -25.11 0.48
C LYS A 260 12.42 -23.67 0.23
N ALA A 261 12.10 -23.30 -1.01
CA ALA A 261 11.78 -21.93 -1.34
C ALA A 261 10.35 -21.56 -0.92
N ARG A 262 10.22 -20.57 -0.08
CA ARG A 262 8.93 -19.99 0.32
C ARG A 262 8.51 -18.92 -0.69
N LEU A 263 7.23 -18.89 -1.03
CA LEU A 263 6.66 -17.82 -1.83
C LEU A 263 6.11 -16.71 -0.93
N PHE A 264 6.35 -15.47 -1.33
CA PHE A 264 5.80 -14.29 -0.69
C PHE A 264 5.03 -13.45 -1.71
N LEU A 265 3.95 -12.85 -1.24
CA LEU A 265 3.19 -11.80 -1.93
C LEU A 265 3.16 -10.56 -1.04
N GLU A 266 3.09 -9.39 -1.63
CA GLU A 266 2.93 -8.13 -0.90
C GLU A 266 1.52 -7.59 -1.10
N SER A 267 0.95 -7.00 -0.06
CA SER A 267 -0.34 -6.31 -0.16
C SER A 267 -0.34 -5.10 0.77
N GLY A 268 -0.60 -3.93 0.22
CA GLY A 268 -0.70 -2.68 0.98
C GLY A 268 -2.13 -2.17 1.06
N ARG A 269 -2.82 -2.05 -0.06
CA ARG A 269 -4.12 -1.38 -0.19
C ARG A 269 -5.31 -2.30 0.02
N TYR A 270 -5.22 -3.54 -0.43
CA TYR A 270 -6.37 -4.43 -0.58
C TYR A 270 -7.24 -4.55 0.69
N ALA A 271 -6.66 -4.71 1.87
CA ALA A 271 -7.42 -4.85 3.11
C ALA A 271 -7.77 -3.50 3.75
N PRO A 272 -6.82 -2.59 4.04
CA PRO A 272 -7.16 -1.36 4.74
C PRO A 272 -7.81 -0.30 3.83
N GLY A 273 -7.50 -0.27 2.52
CA GLY A 273 -7.95 0.79 1.61
C GLY A 273 -9.45 1.07 1.70
N PRO A 274 -10.31 0.13 1.34
CA PRO A 274 -11.77 0.32 1.38
C PRO A 274 -12.35 0.34 2.79
N SER A 275 -11.58 -0.11 3.79
CA SER A 275 -11.99 -0.14 5.20
C SER A 275 -11.60 1.13 5.97
N GLY A 276 -11.07 2.14 5.31
CA GLY A 276 -10.72 3.41 5.92
C GLY A 276 -11.47 4.58 5.32
N PHE A 277 -11.83 5.51 6.19
CA PHE A 277 -12.62 6.69 5.88
C PHE A 277 -11.90 7.93 6.40
N TYR A 278 -11.87 8.98 5.59
CA TYR A 278 -11.50 10.30 6.05
C TYR A 278 -12.77 11.09 6.32
N VAL A 279 -12.90 11.63 7.52
CA VAL A 279 -14.05 12.41 7.95
C VAL A 279 -13.62 13.84 8.19
N THR A 280 -14.35 14.80 7.65
CA THR A 280 -14.10 16.22 7.84
C THR A 280 -15.40 16.97 8.13
N LYS A 281 -15.31 18.00 8.97
CA LYS A 281 -16.42 18.83 9.40
C LYS A 281 -16.62 20.01 8.46
N ALA A 282 -17.84 20.29 8.06
CA ALA A 282 -18.21 21.54 7.41
C ALA A 282 -18.00 22.72 8.39
N LEU A 283 -17.17 23.67 8.00
CA LEU A 283 -16.91 24.90 8.79
C LEU A 283 -17.80 26.05 8.34
N ASP A 284 -18.06 26.13 7.02
CA ASP A 284 -18.84 27.22 6.47
C ASP A 284 -19.48 26.79 5.14
N ARG A 285 -20.62 27.40 4.82
CA ARG A 285 -21.30 27.29 3.55
C ARG A 285 -21.46 28.66 2.92
N LYS A 286 -20.75 28.90 1.84
CA LYS A 286 -20.70 30.17 1.13
C LYS A 286 -21.31 30.08 -0.26
N VAL A 287 -22.04 31.09 -0.68
CA VAL A 287 -22.48 31.25 -2.06
C VAL A 287 -21.72 32.41 -2.70
N SER A 288 -21.10 32.15 -3.85
CA SER A 288 -20.40 33.17 -4.65
C SER A 288 -20.78 33.00 -6.11
N GLU A 289 -21.35 34.04 -6.69
CA GLU A 289 -21.78 34.07 -8.10
C GLU A 289 -22.67 32.86 -8.49
N GLY A 290 -23.55 32.45 -7.57
CA GLY A 290 -24.47 31.33 -7.78
C GLY A 290 -23.88 29.93 -7.49
N LYS A 291 -22.57 29.82 -7.30
CA LYS A 291 -21.90 28.56 -6.92
C LYS A 291 -21.84 28.41 -5.40
N VAL A 292 -22.18 27.21 -4.93
CA VAL A 292 -22.14 26.87 -3.50
C VAL A 292 -20.80 26.24 -3.17
N PHE A 293 -20.09 26.86 -2.23
CA PHE A 293 -18.83 26.33 -1.67
C PHE A 293 -19.08 25.83 -0.26
N LEU A 294 -18.66 24.62 0.00
CA LEU A 294 -18.66 24.00 1.32
C LEU A 294 -17.20 23.97 1.82
N ILE A 295 -16.90 24.82 2.79
CA ILE A 295 -15.55 24.94 3.35
C ILE A 295 -15.44 23.94 4.50
N THR A 296 -14.44 23.06 4.49
CA THR A 296 -14.26 22.01 5.48
C THR A 296 -12.96 22.18 6.29
N ALA A 297 -12.92 21.56 7.44
CA ALA A 297 -11.83 21.67 8.40
C ALA A 297 -10.49 21.06 7.90
N GLY A 298 -10.57 20.08 7.02
CA GLY A 298 -9.38 19.42 6.48
C GLY A 298 -9.67 18.81 5.13
N THR A 299 -8.81 19.09 4.17
CA THR A 299 -8.87 18.50 2.85
C THR A 299 -7.45 18.13 2.39
N MET A 300 -6.85 18.90 1.51
CA MET A 300 -5.57 18.59 0.88
C MET A 300 -4.43 18.31 1.89
N HIS A 301 -4.36 19.05 3.00
CA HIS A 301 -3.30 18.80 3.99
C HIS A 301 -3.52 17.49 4.76
N GLY A 302 -4.78 17.10 4.97
CA GLY A 302 -5.14 15.87 5.67
C GLY A 302 -5.33 14.66 4.75
N PHE A 303 -5.82 14.88 3.51
CA PHE A 303 -6.00 13.85 2.49
C PHE A 303 -5.76 14.42 1.09
N LEU A 304 -4.50 14.37 0.66
CA LEU A 304 -4.06 14.96 -0.62
C LEU A 304 -4.69 14.34 -1.86
N ARG A 305 -4.83 13.04 -1.89
CA ARG A 305 -5.09 12.28 -3.14
C ARG A 305 -6.36 12.68 -3.88
N PRO A 306 -7.51 12.97 -3.26
CA PRO A 306 -8.69 13.45 -3.99
C PRO A 306 -8.43 14.78 -4.72
N ALA A 307 -7.78 15.73 -4.06
CA ALA A 307 -7.44 17.02 -4.67
C ALA A 307 -6.40 16.86 -5.80
N LEU A 308 -5.40 16.00 -5.61
CA LEU A 308 -4.41 15.69 -6.63
C LEU A 308 -5.03 15.03 -7.86
N ALA A 309 -5.89 14.02 -7.67
CA ALA A 309 -6.58 13.34 -8.75
C ALA A 309 -7.37 14.32 -9.62
N ARG A 310 -8.12 15.22 -8.99
CA ARG A 310 -8.86 16.28 -9.69
C ARG A 310 -7.92 17.23 -10.46
N LEU A 311 -6.79 17.62 -9.88
CA LEU A 311 -5.83 18.49 -10.55
C LEU A 311 -5.22 17.80 -11.77
N VAL A 312 -4.88 16.53 -11.67
CA VAL A 312 -4.33 15.74 -12.79
C VAL A 312 -5.35 15.66 -13.91
N GLU A 313 -6.60 15.27 -13.63
CA GLU A 313 -7.67 15.21 -14.64
C GLU A 313 -7.92 16.57 -15.33
N LYS A 314 -7.84 17.66 -14.57
CA LYS A 314 -8.07 19.01 -15.10
C LYS A 314 -6.98 19.52 -16.03
N TYR A 315 -5.74 19.13 -15.79
CA TYR A 315 -4.56 19.68 -16.49
C TYR A 315 -3.83 18.68 -17.37
N ASP A 316 -4.25 17.41 -17.39
CA ASP A 316 -3.67 16.39 -18.26
C ASP A 316 -4.39 16.39 -19.61
N GLU A 317 -3.76 17.00 -20.62
CA GLU A 317 -4.24 16.99 -22.00
C GLU A 317 -3.89 15.70 -22.75
N THR A 318 -2.99 14.87 -22.24
CA THR A 318 -2.44 13.68 -22.91
C THR A 318 -3.07 12.36 -22.46
N GLY A 319 -3.94 12.38 -21.47
CA GLY A 319 -4.49 11.24 -20.80
C GLY A 319 -3.84 10.98 -19.44
N HIS A 320 -4.35 10.03 -18.70
CA HIS A 320 -3.89 9.79 -17.34
C HIS A 320 -2.44 9.32 -17.27
N PRO A 321 -1.62 9.85 -16.35
CA PRO A 321 -0.33 9.27 -16.05
C PRO A 321 -0.53 7.79 -15.69
N ALA A 322 0.45 6.95 -15.97
CA ALA A 322 0.39 5.52 -15.66
C ALA A 322 -0.13 5.29 -14.24
N LEU A 323 -1.36 4.80 -14.10
CA LEU A 323 -2.07 4.63 -12.82
C LEU A 323 -1.49 3.48 -11.96
N CYS A 324 -0.24 3.10 -12.20
CA CYS A 324 0.45 2.06 -11.47
C CYS A 324 1.09 2.51 -10.14
N GLU A 325 1.04 3.79 -9.85
CA GLU A 325 1.63 4.37 -8.64
C GLU A 325 0.57 4.68 -7.58
N PRO A 326 0.84 4.43 -6.28
CA PRO A 326 -0.15 4.65 -5.22
C PRO A 326 -0.61 6.10 -5.07
N LEU A 327 0.17 7.06 -5.56
CA LEU A 327 -0.15 8.48 -5.48
C LEU A 327 -1.25 8.87 -6.46
N PHE A 328 -1.28 8.25 -7.64
CA PHE A 328 -2.22 8.58 -8.70
C PHE A 328 -3.46 7.67 -8.68
N SER A 329 -4.61 8.26 -8.87
CA SER A 329 -5.92 7.60 -9.00
C SER A 329 -6.86 8.57 -9.71
N GLY A 330 -7.91 8.09 -10.33
CA GLY A 330 -8.99 8.94 -10.83
C GLY A 330 -9.74 9.67 -9.70
N ALA A 331 -10.40 10.78 -10.00
CA ALA A 331 -11.16 11.53 -9.00
C ALA A 331 -12.33 10.71 -8.41
N ARG A 332 -12.88 9.77 -9.18
CA ARG A 332 -13.95 8.86 -8.73
C ARG A 332 -13.49 7.76 -7.77
N ALA A 333 -12.18 7.60 -7.57
CA ALA A 333 -11.60 6.62 -6.65
C ALA A 333 -11.98 6.82 -5.17
N PHE A 334 -12.46 8.01 -4.82
CA PHE A 334 -12.76 8.41 -3.44
C PHE A 334 -14.22 8.77 -3.30
N PRO A 335 -15.13 7.81 -3.00
CA PRO A 335 -16.54 8.06 -2.86
C PRO A 335 -16.80 9.05 -1.71
N ILE A 336 -17.64 10.05 -1.98
CA ILE A 336 -17.99 11.09 -1.02
C ILE A 336 -19.43 10.90 -0.58
N SER A 337 -19.65 10.91 0.73
CA SER A 337 -20.97 10.82 1.35
C SER A 337 -21.05 11.73 2.59
N THR A 338 -22.21 11.73 3.27
CA THR A 338 -22.46 12.55 4.44
C THR A 338 -23.04 11.73 5.59
N LEU A 339 -22.88 12.20 6.82
CA LEU A 339 -23.45 11.54 7.99
C LEU A 339 -24.93 11.88 8.24
N ARG A 340 -25.48 12.82 7.47
CA ARG A 340 -26.89 13.18 7.57
C ARG A 340 -27.59 13.07 6.23
N GLU A 341 -28.89 12.91 6.29
CA GLU A 341 -29.78 13.02 5.13
C GLU A 341 -30.31 14.46 5.02
N GLY A 342 -30.79 14.83 3.83
CA GLY A 342 -31.34 16.15 3.57
C GLY A 342 -31.73 16.35 2.10
N ASN A 343 -32.25 17.53 1.79
CA ASN A 343 -32.54 17.89 0.41
C ASN A 343 -31.25 17.98 -0.41
N PRO A 344 -31.24 17.49 -1.65
CA PRO A 344 -30.05 17.53 -2.49
C PRO A 344 -29.67 19.00 -2.83
N GLU A 345 -28.36 19.26 -2.81
CA GLU A 345 -27.75 20.53 -3.20
C GLU A 345 -26.47 20.27 -3.98
N THR A 346 -26.28 21.00 -5.08
CA THR A 346 -24.99 20.93 -5.81
C THR A 346 -23.97 21.82 -5.14
N VAL A 347 -22.84 21.25 -4.76
CA VAL A 347 -21.79 21.92 -3.98
C VAL A 347 -20.38 21.64 -4.53
N THR A 348 -19.47 22.56 -4.29
CA THR A 348 -18.02 22.36 -4.43
C THR A 348 -17.41 22.24 -3.04
N ILE A 349 -16.72 21.14 -2.74
CA ILE A 349 -16.06 20.90 -1.44
C ILE A 349 -14.65 21.45 -1.51
N THR A 350 -14.35 22.38 -0.62
CA THR A 350 -13.04 23.01 -0.46
C THR A 350 -12.54 22.85 0.96
N GLY A 351 -11.23 22.95 1.14
CA GLY A 351 -10.67 23.11 2.47
C GLY A 351 -10.46 24.55 2.89
N ASN A 352 -9.81 24.71 4.01
CA ASN A 352 -9.49 25.97 4.63
C ASN A 352 -8.03 26.43 4.40
N LEU A 353 -7.32 25.81 3.45
CA LEU A 353 -5.97 26.21 3.07
C LEU A 353 -5.97 27.47 2.20
N CYS A 354 -4.90 28.28 2.32
CA CYS A 354 -4.70 29.49 1.52
C CYS A 354 -4.23 29.20 0.09
N THR A 355 -4.87 28.26 -0.61
CA THR A 355 -4.59 27.91 -1.99
C THR A 355 -5.86 27.57 -2.75
N ALA A 356 -5.96 28.00 -3.99
CA ALA A 356 -7.07 27.65 -4.87
C ALA A 356 -7.08 26.17 -5.31
N ALA A 357 -6.00 25.43 -5.06
CA ALA A 357 -5.89 24.01 -5.35
C ALA A 357 -6.59 23.13 -4.31
N ASP A 358 -6.98 23.69 -3.14
CA ASP A 358 -7.60 22.96 -2.03
C ASP A 358 -9.09 22.69 -2.29
N ILE A 359 -9.35 21.93 -3.33
CA ILE A 359 -10.68 21.48 -3.74
C ILE A 359 -10.65 19.95 -3.87
N ILE A 360 -11.55 19.26 -3.19
CA ILE A 360 -11.68 17.80 -3.26
C ILE A 360 -12.62 17.39 -4.38
N ALA A 361 -13.77 18.09 -4.51
CA ALA A 361 -14.77 17.78 -5.50
C ALA A 361 -15.49 19.06 -5.97
N GLU A 362 -15.81 19.13 -7.25
CA GLU A 362 -16.53 20.24 -7.85
C GLU A 362 -17.91 19.77 -8.34
N ASP A 363 -18.92 20.60 -8.07
CA ASP A 363 -20.28 20.47 -8.59
C ASP A 363 -20.93 19.09 -8.35
N ILE A 364 -20.66 18.51 -7.18
CA ILE A 364 -21.26 17.24 -6.76
C ILE A 364 -22.58 17.48 -6.04
N THR A 365 -23.49 16.51 -6.10
CA THR A 365 -24.77 16.58 -5.40
C THR A 365 -24.69 15.87 -4.06
N LEU A 366 -24.88 16.60 -2.96
CA LEU A 366 -24.94 16.09 -1.60
C LEU A 366 -26.21 16.58 -0.91
N PRO A 367 -26.64 15.95 0.21
CA PRO A 367 -27.59 16.57 1.14
C PRO A 367 -27.07 17.95 1.57
N ARG A 368 -27.97 18.92 1.63
CA ARG A 368 -27.62 20.27 2.12
C ARG A 368 -27.05 20.21 3.52
N LEU A 369 -25.80 20.67 3.69
CA LEU A 369 -25.06 20.66 4.94
C LEU A 369 -25.02 22.05 5.58
N ALA A 370 -24.90 22.06 6.90
CA ALA A 370 -24.68 23.23 7.73
C ALA A 370 -23.32 23.10 8.43
N GLU A 371 -22.89 24.18 9.10
CA GLU A 371 -21.73 24.16 10.00
C GLU A 371 -21.86 23.04 11.04
N GLY A 372 -20.80 22.28 11.22
CA GLY A 372 -20.72 21.14 12.12
C GLY A 372 -21.08 19.78 11.48
N ASP A 373 -21.70 19.76 10.31
CA ASP A 373 -22.06 18.51 9.63
C ASP A 373 -20.82 17.79 9.09
N GLY A 374 -20.84 16.45 9.11
CA GLY A 374 -19.73 15.60 8.69
C GLY A 374 -19.83 15.18 7.22
N ILE A 375 -18.70 15.30 6.53
CA ILE A 375 -18.45 14.75 5.19
C ILE A 375 -17.52 13.57 5.34
N VAL A 376 -17.82 12.50 4.61
CA VAL A 376 -17.06 11.23 4.62
C VAL A 376 -16.48 10.99 3.24
N ILE A 377 -15.19 10.70 3.18
CA ILE A 377 -14.46 10.32 1.98
C ILE A 377 -13.96 8.90 2.17
N GLY A 378 -14.42 7.98 1.33
CA GLY A 378 -14.05 6.56 1.36
C GLY A 378 -12.69 6.27 0.74
N ASN A 379 -12.30 4.99 0.74
CA ASN A 379 -11.01 4.50 0.23
C ASN A 379 -9.79 5.21 0.84
N ALA A 380 -9.92 5.68 2.07
CA ALA A 380 -8.90 6.44 2.79
C ALA A 380 -8.02 5.56 3.71
N GLY A 381 -8.16 4.24 3.65
CA GLY A 381 -7.43 3.33 4.54
C GLY A 381 -5.98 3.05 4.16
N ALA A 382 -5.56 3.43 2.95
CA ALA A 382 -4.21 3.21 2.46
C ALA A 382 -3.72 4.38 1.60
N TYR A 383 -2.45 4.78 1.78
CA TYR A 383 -1.82 5.87 1.04
C TYR A 383 -2.58 7.20 1.15
N ALA A 384 -3.31 7.39 2.22
CA ALA A 384 -4.04 8.62 2.52
C ALA A 384 -3.26 9.43 3.56
N ALA A 385 -3.22 9.00 4.81
CA ALA A 385 -2.43 9.66 5.84
C ALA A 385 -0.93 9.74 5.50
N THR A 386 -0.38 8.67 4.90
CA THR A 386 1.07 8.59 4.61
C THR A 386 1.55 9.50 3.48
N LEU A 387 0.67 9.87 2.55
CA LEU A 387 1.01 10.72 1.40
C LEU A 387 0.52 12.17 1.54
N SER A 388 -0.03 12.55 2.70
CA SER A 388 -0.62 13.88 2.90
C SER A 388 0.39 14.88 3.50
N PRO A 389 0.38 16.14 3.06
CA PRO A 389 1.32 17.17 3.48
C PRO A 389 0.88 17.84 4.79
N PHE A 390 0.86 17.12 5.89
CA PHE A 390 0.35 17.57 7.20
C PHE A 390 0.95 18.89 7.71
N ALA A 391 2.17 19.22 7.29
CA ALA A 391 2.83 20.44 7.74
C ALA A 391 2.37 21.70 6.98
N PHE A 392 1.55 21.58 5.94
CA PHE A 392 1.11 22.73 5.16
C PHE A 392 0.21 23.64 5.99
N SER A 393 0.49 24.94 5.97
CA SER A 393 -0.17 25.99 6.77
C SER A 393 -0.12 25.77 8.30
N SER A 394 0.72 24.85 8.80
CA SER A 394 0.82 24.50 10.23
C SER A 394 -0.52 24.12 10.89
N LEU A 395 -1.44 23.55 10.09
CA LEU A 395 -2.69 23.00 10.62
C LEU A 395 -2.42 21.71 11.40
N GLU A 396 -3.33 21.39 12.31
CA GLU A 396 -3.24 20.14 13.09
C GLU A 396 -3.34 18.93 12.17
N ARG A 397 -2.50 17.93 12.44
CA ARG A 397 -2.58 16.65 11.76
C ARG A 397 -3.88 15.96 12.15
N PRO A 398 -4.67 15.44 11.18
CA PRO A 398 -5.82 14.61 11.50
C PRO A 398 -5.43 13.40 12.35
N LYS A 399 -6.18 13.13 13.40
CA LYS A 399 -5.98 11.95 14.23
C LYS A 399 -6.45 10.69 13.52
N GLU A 400 -5.96 9.55 13.97
CA GLU A 400 -6.29 8.24 13.42
C GLU A 400 -6.97 7.38 14.48
N PHE A 401 -8.08 6.72 14.12
CA PHE A 401 -8.88 5.88 15.02
C PHE A 401 -9.22 4.55 14.35
N LEU A 402 -9.10 3.45 15.11
CA LEU A 402 -9.62 2.14 14.72
C LEU A 402 -10.91 1.87 15.48
N LEU A 403 -12.00 1.62 14.78
CA LEU A 403 -13.23 1.10 15.37
C LEU A 403 -13.12 -0.42 15.46
N LYS A 404 -12.97 -0.93 16.67
CA LYS A 404 -12.85 -2.37 16.96
C LYS A 404 -14.15 -3.11 16.68
N GLU A 405 -14.07 -4.41 16.44
CA GLU A 405 -15.25 -5.29 16.35
C GLU A 405 -16.12 -5.22 17.61
N THR A 406 -15.53 -4.97 18.77
CA THR A 406 -16.23 -4.74 20.05
C THR A 406 -17.06 -3.46 20.11
N GLY A 407 -16.82 -2.50 19.21
CA GLY A 407 -17.41 -1.16 19.21
C GLY A 407 -16.57 -0.10 19.89
N ASP A 408 -15.44 -0.47 20.49
CA ASP A 408 -14.51 0.46 21.11
C ASP A 408 -13.68 1.21 20.06
N LEU A 409 -13.31 2.45 20.38
CA LEU A 409 -12.39 3.24 19.56
C LEU A 409 -10.98 3.18 20.16
N GLU A 410 -10.00 2.82 19.33
CA GLU A 410 -8.58 2.91 19.64
C GLU A 410 -7.94 3.99 18.75
N GLY A 411 -7.40 5.04 19.36
CA GLY A 411 -6.81 6.19 18.67
C GLY A 411 -5.49 6.64 19.28
N VAL A 412 -4.73 7.44 18.53
CA VAL A 412 -3.51 8.12 18.96
C VAL A 412 -3.64 9.61 18.68
#